data_163414aeec49e13aaa1aaa74876e23a2
#
_entry.id   163414aeec49e13aaa1aaa74876e23a2
#
_cell.length_a   1.000
_cell.length_b   1.000
_cell.length_c   1.000
_cell.angle_alpha   90.00
_cell.angle_beta   90.00
_cell.angle_gamma   90.00
#
_symmetry.space_group_name_H-M   'P 1'
#
loop_
_entity.id
_entity.type
_entity.pdbx_description
1 polymer ?
#
loop_
_entity_poly.entity_id
_entity_poly.type
_entity_poly.pdbx_seq_one_letter_code
_entity_poly.pdbx_strand_id
1 'polypeptide(L)'
;IAVPTGVKIFNWLGTLWGGSIRYNTAMLFSVSFIAMFTIGGLSGVIHASPPTDAQQQDTYFVVAHFHYVLVGGALLGIFSGIYFWWPKMTGYLLNEKLGLTNWALLMIGFNIQFAPMHWLGMDGMPRRIYTYAENMGWETSNAAASVGGFILGLGVLFFIINVWYSRRNKVEAGNDPWDGRTLEWSTSSPPPPHDFDEIPQVKYRDDFWFKKYPETISEYYHDDHDQAVPSGDQDDLEDQSDGHGDNHGGIHLPDMS
;
A
#
# COMPACT_ATOMS: atom_id res chain seq x y z
N ILE A 1 7.91 -14.43 11.55
CA ILE A 1 7.25 -13.30 10.85
C ILE A 1 8.28 -12.43 10.11
N ALA A 2 9.45 -12.11 10.72
CA ALA A 2 10.44 -11.19 10.15
C ALA A 2 11.02 -11.68 8.80
N VAL A 3 11.31 -12.97 8.64
CA VAL A 3 11.90 -13.50 7.40
C VAL A 3 11.00 -13.31 6.18
N PRO A 4 9.73 -13.75 6.15
CA PRO A 4 8.87 -13.51 5.01
C PRO A 4 8.59 -12.03 4.76
N THR A 5 8.54 -11.21 5.82
CA THR A 5 8.40 -9.76 5.67
C THR A 5 9.66 -9.13 5.08
N GLY A 6 10.84 -9.60 5.46
CA GLY A 6 12.11 -9.18 4.84
C GLY A 6 12.14 -9.49 3.34
N VAL A 7 11.63 -10.65 2.92
CA VAL A 7 11.49 -10.99 1.49
C VAL A 7 10.63 -9.96 0.76
N LYS A 8 9.51 -9.51 1.36
CA LYS A 8 8.67 -8.45 0.77
C LYS A 8 9.43 -7.13 0.60
N ILE A 9 10.18 -6.70 1.62
CA ILE A 9 11.00 -5.48 1.55
C ILE A 9 12.00 -5.58 0.38
N PHE A 10 12.71 -6.70 0.27
CA PHE A 10 13.66 -6.91 -0.84
C PHE A 10 12.96 -6.96 -2.20
N ASN A 11 11.78 -7.56 -2.30
CA ASN A 11 10.99 -7.57 -3.54
C ASN A 11 10.56 -6.14 -3.95
N TRP A 12 10.13 -5.31 -3.00
CA TRP A 12 9.78 -3.92 -3.29
C TRP A 12 11.01 -3.11 -3.70
N LEU A 13 12.15 -3.29 -3.02
CA LEU A 13 13.41 -2.65 -3.43
C LEU A 13 13.86 -3.14 -4.81
N GLY A 14 13.74 -4.44 -5.08
CA GLY A 14 14.03 -5.02 -6.40
C GLY A 14 13.13 -4.45 -7.51
N THR A 15 11.86 -4.19 -7.22
CA THR A 15 10.93 -3.53 -8.16
C THR A 15 11.35 -2.09 -8.47
N LEU A 16 11.90 -1.38 -7.49
CA LEU A 16 12.38 0.00 -7.65
C LEU A 16 13.75 0.08 -8.32
N TRP A 17 14.57 -0.97 -8.19
CA TRP A 17 15.95 -0.99 -8.65
C TRP A 17 16.05 -0.87 -10.16
N GLY A 18 16.79 0.13 -10.64
CA GLY A 18 16.99 0.38 -12.07
C GLY A 18 15.77 0.97 -12.79
N GLY A 19 14.67 1.24 -12.08
CA GLY A 19 13.47 1.85 -12.66
C GLY A 19 13.59 3.35 -12.86
N SER A 20 12.78 3.91 -13.76
CA SER A 20 12.62 5.36 -13.95
C SER A 20 11.61 5.91 -12.96
N ILE A 21 12.06 6.23 -11.74
CA ILE A 21 11.20 6.65 -10.64
C ILE A 21 10.80 8.12 -10.80
N ARG A 22 9.49 8.38 -10.75
CA ARG A 22 8.94 9.74 -10.66
C ARG A 22 8.52 10.02 -9.22
N TYR A 23 9.21 10.95 -8.56
CA TYR A 23 8.97 11.29 -7.15
C TYR A 23 7.75 12.21 -6.99
N ASN A 24 6.58 11.72 -7.38
CA ASN A 24 5.30 12.35 -7.05
C ASN A 24 4.87 12.00 -5.61
N THR A 25 3.80 12.63 -5.12
CA THR A 25 3.30 12.45 -3.76
C THR A 25 3.03 10.98 -3.43
N ALA A 26 2.39 10.22 -4.34
CA ALA A 26 2.11 8.80 -4.12
C ALA A 26 3.40 7.98 -3.96
N MET A 27 4.40 8.23 -4.82
CA MET A 27 5.69 7.53 -4.76
C MET A 27 6.48 7.87 -3.50
N LEU A 28 6.47 9.14 -3.09
CA LEU A 28 7.13 9.54 -1.84
C LEU A 28 6.53 8.85 -0.62
N PHE A 29 5.20 8.71 -0.56
CA PHE A 29 4.55 7.92 0.49
C PHE A 29 4.93 6.44 0.41
N SER A 30 5.03 5.83 -0.78
CA SER A 30 5.44 4.44 -0.95
C SER A 30 6.87 4.19 -0.46
N VAL A 31 7.82 5.05 -0.85
CA VAL A 31 9.21 4.92 -0.41
C VAL A 31 9.33 5.16 1.10
N SER A 32 8.59 6.14 1.62
CA SER A 32 8.53 6.40 3.06
C SER A 32 7.96 5.23 3.84
N PHE A 33 6.91 4.58 3.32
CA PHE A 33 6.38 3.34 3.88
C PHE A 33 7.46 2.26 4.00
N ILE A 34 8.20 1.97 2.94
CA ILE A 34 9.27 0.96 2.96
C ILE A 34 10.31 1.30 4.03
N ALA A 35 10.76 2.56 4.10
CA ALA A 35 11.77 2.99 5.05
C ALA A 35 11.28 2.91 6.50
N MET A 36 10.12 3.50 6.81
CA MET A 36 9.60 3.57 8.18
C MET A 36 9.16 2.20 8.67
N PHE A 37 8.51 1.40 7.83
CA PHE A 37 8.13 0.03 8.18
C PHE A 37 9.36 -0.85 8.45
N THR A 38 10.46 -0.66 7.70
CA THR A 38 11.71 -1.40 7.94
C THR A 38 12.28 -1.07 9.32
N ILE A 39 12.29 0.21 9.73
CA ILE A 39 12.72 0.62 11.08
C ILE A 39 11.83 -0.03 12.14
N GLY A 40 10.50 -0.01 11.94
CA GLY A 40 9.56 -0.67 12.83
C GLY A 40 9.74 -2.20 12.87
N GLY A 41 10.06 -2.82 11.74
CA GLY A 41 10.36 -4.25 11.66
C GLY A 41 11.62 -4.64 12.41
N LEU A 42 12.67 -3.83 12.34
CA LEU A 42 13.91 -4.04 13.10
C LEU A 42 13.66 -3.96 14.61
N SER A 43 12.90 -2.97 15.07
CA SER A 43 12.53 -2.87 16.49
C SER A 43 11.64 -4.05 16.93
N GLY A 44 10.84 -4.62 16.01
CA GLY A 44 10.07 -5.84 16.23
C GLY A 44 10.92 -7.08 16.44
N VAL A 45 12.02 -7.22 15.68
CA VAL A 45 13.01 -8.29 15.89
C VAL A 45 13.68 -8.16 17.25
N ILE A 46 13.96 -6.93 17.69
CA ILE A 46 14.50 -6.66 19.04
C ILE A 46 13.51 -7.16 20.10
N HIS A 47 12.23 -6.87 19.98
CA HIS A 47 11.20 -7.39 20.89
C HIS A 47 11.04 -8.91 20.86
N ALA A 48 11.37 -9.57 19.75
CA ALA A 48 11.28 -11.02 19.64
C ALA A 48 12.33 -11.75 20.51
N SER A 49 13.34 -11.03 21.00
CA SER A 49 14.35 -11.55 21.92
C SER A 49 13.83 -11.47 23.39
N PRO A 50 13.55 -12.60 24.08
CA PRO A 50 12.99 -12.57 25.42
C PRO A 50 13.78 -11.74 26.45
N PRO A 51 15.13 -11.78 26.49
CA PRO A 51 15.91 -10.93 27.40
C PRO A 51 15.69 -9.44 27.19
N THR A 52 15.53 -9.03 25.93
CA THR A 52 15.28 -7.63 25.56
C THR A 52 13.84 -7.24 25.85
N ASP A 53 12.90 -8.10 25.50
CA ASP A 53 11.47 -7.88 25.74
C ASP A 53 11.16 -7.78 27.25
N ALA A 54 11.83 -8.56 28.09
CA ALA A 54 11.69 -8.47 29.55
C ALA A 54 11.93 -7.05 30.10
N GLN A 55 12.79 -6.28 29.44
CA GLN A 55 13.09 -4.88 29.82
C GLN A 55 12.23 -3.85 29.07
N GLN A 56 11.85 -4.13 27.83
CA GLN A 56 11.16 -3.18 26.95
C GLN A 56 9.64 -3.31 26.98
N GLN A 57 9.12 -4.46 27.38
CA GLN A 57 7.68 -4.68 27.44
C GLN A 57 7.02 -3.64 28.36
N ASP A 58 5.83 -3.18 27.99
CA ASP A 58 5.07 -2.15 28.70
C ASP A 58 5.76 -0.77 28.86
N THR A 59 6.82 -0.51 28.10
CA THR A 59 7.47 0.80 28.01
C THR A 59 7.05 1.57 26.73
N TYR A 60 7.49 2.84 26.64
CA TYR A 60 7.31 3.66 25.44
C TYR A 60 8.07 3.12 24.22
N PHE A 61 9.05 2.22 24.39
CA PHE A 61 9.69 1.54 23.26
C PHE A 61 8.68 0.72 22.43
N VAL A 62 7.76 0.04 23.11
CA VAL A 62 6.67 -0.69 22.45
C VAL A 62 5.76 0.26 21.68
N VAL A 63 5.49 1.45 22.26
CA VAL A 63 4.68 2.48 21.61
C VAL A 63 5.36 3.00 20.35
N ALA A 64 6.66 3.29 20.42
CA ALA A 64 7.45 3.67 19.25
C ALA A 64 7.42 2.58 18.15
N HIS A 65 7.69 1.33 18.55
CA HIS A 65 7.71 0.18 17.64
C HIS A 65 6.40 0.06 16.85
N PHE A 66 5.26 -0.06 17.54
CA PHE A 66 4.03 -0.32 16.81
C PHE A 66 3.54 0.88 16.00
N HIS A 67 3.91 2.12 16.35
CA HIS A 67 3.63 3.27 15.50
C HIS A 67 4.48 3.27 14.22
N TYR A 68 5.74 2.87 14.27
CA TYR A 68 6.55 2.68 13.07
C TYR A 68 5.99 1.57 12.18
N VAL A 69 5.35 0.54 12.76
CA VAL A 69 4.70 -0.53 11.99
C VAL A 69 3.33 -0.09 11.45
N LEU A 70 2.48 0.55 12.28
CA LEU A 70 1.11 0.88 11.90
C LEU A 70 1.03 2.21 11.14
N VAL A 71 1.57 3.29 11.69
CA VAL A 71 1.53 4.60 11.04
C VAL A 71 2.58 4.67 9.94
N GLY A 72 3.83 4.30 10.26
CA GLY A 72 4.93 4.24 9.28
C GLY A 72 4.73 3.18 8.21
N GLY A 73 3.98 2.12 8.51
CA GLY A 73 3.57 1.08 7.58
C GLY A 73 2.20 1.37 6.98
N ALA A 74 1.13 0.89 7.61
CA ALA A 74 -0.20 0.86 7.02
C ALA A 74 -0.72 2.25 6.62
N LEU A 75 -0.57 3.28 7.46
CA LEU A 75 -1.11 4.61 7.17
C LEU A 75 -0.40 5.28 5.98
N LEU A 76 0.93 5.19 5.90
CA LEU A 76 1.66 5.73 4.74
C LEU A 76 1.31 4.98 3.46
N GLY A 77 1.14 3.65 3.53
CA GLY A 77 0.65 2.84 2.41
C GLY A 77 -0.76 3.25 1.95
N ILE A 78 -1.66 3.54 2.89
CA ILE A 78 -3.01 4.04 2.60
C ILE A 78 -2.95 5.41 1.91
N PHE A 79 -2.13 6.36 2.40
CA PHE A 79 -1.96 7.64 1.73
C PHE A 79 -1.38 7.49 0.32
N SER A 80 -0.38 6.62 0.14
CA SER A 80 0.14 6.29 -1.18
C SER A 80 -0.96 5.82 -2.12
N GLY A 81 -1.77 4.85 -1.69
CA GLY A 81 -2.90 4.33 -2.46
C GLY A 81 -3.95 5.39 -2.76
N ILE A 82 -4.30 6.24 -1.78
CA ILE A 82 -5.25 7.33 -1.98
C ILE A 82 -4.75 8.28 -3.07
N TYR A 83 -3.52 8.77 -3.01
CA TYR A 83 -2.97 9.68 -4.03
C TYR A 83 -2.86 9.01 -5.40
N PHE A 84 -2.52 7.72 -5.45
CA PHE A 84 -2.36 6.98 -6.69
C PHE A 84 -3.69 6.68 -7.39
N TRP A 85 -4.70 6.20 -6.67
CA TRP A 85 -6.00 5.84 -7.23
C TRP A 85 -7.05 6.94 -7.17
N TRP A 86 -6.75 8.09 -6.55
CA TRP A 86 -7.68 9.23 -6.51
C TRP A 86 -8.22 9.62 -7.89
N PRO A 87 -7.37 9.78 -8.93
CA PRO A 87 -7.84 10.11 -10.26
C PRO A 87 -8.78 9.05 -10.84
N LYS A 88 -8.51 7.77 -10.59
CA LYS A 88 -9.38 6.68 -11.04
C LYS A 88 -10.75 6.72 -10.34
N MET A 89 -10.79 6.97 -9.05
CA MET A 89 -12.03 7.01 -8.26
C MET A 89 -12.89 8.26 -8.54
N THR A 90 -12.27 9.38 -8.89
CA THR A 90 -12.95 10.68 -8.91
C THR A 90 -12.91 11.40 -10.25
N GLY A 91 -12.06 10.99 -11.18
CA GLY A 91 -11.86 11.61 -12.49
C GLY A 91 -10.98 12.86 -12.49
N TYR A 92 -10.45 13.30 -11.35
CA TYR A 92 -9.57 14.47 -11.26
C TYR A 92 -8.36 14.22 -10.36
N LEU A 93 -7.28 14.97 -10.59
CA LEU A 93 -6.04 14.89 -9.81
C LEU A 93 -6.14 15.69 -8.51
N LEU A 94 -5.49 15.20 -7.46
CA LEU A 94 -5.17 16.02 -6.29
C LEU A 94 -4.03 16.99 -6.60
N ASN A 95 -4.02 18.15 -5.92
CA ASN A 95 -2.95 19.13 -6.10
C ASN A 95 -1.63 18.60 -5.54
N GLU A 96 -0.63 18.49 -6.42
CA GLU A 96 0.66 17.89 -6.09
C GLU A 96 1.43 18.70 -5.04
N LYS A 97 1.41 20.04 -5.10
CA LYS A 97 2.11 20.89 -4.12
C LYS A 97 1.55 20.73 -2.71
N LEU A 98 0.22 20.66 -2.57
CA LEU A 98 -0.43 20.39 -1.29
C LEU A 98 -0.16 18.96 -0.84
N GLY A 99 -0.08 18.01 -1.78
CA GLY A 99 0.29 16.63 -1.51
C GLY A 99 1.71 16.49 -0.96
N LEU A 100 2.68 17.15 -1.58
CA LEU A 100 4.06 17.20 -1.09
C LEU A 100 4.17 17.84 0.29
N THR A 101 3.39 18.89 0.55
CA THR A 101 3.34 19.52 1.87
C THR A 101 2.75 18.58 2.92
N ASN A 102 1.65 17.89 2.59
CA ASN A 102 1.06 16.84 3.43
C ASN A 102 2.09 15.76 3.75
N TRP A 103 2.77 15.20 2.74
CA TRP A 103 3.80 14.19 2.93
C TRP A 103 4.93 14.68 3.84
N ALA A 104 5.48 15.88 3.58
CA ALA A 104 6.60 16.41 4.35
C ALA A 104 6.23 16.61 5.82
N LEU A 105 5.06 17.21 6.11
CA LEU A 105 4.57 17.41 7.46
C LEU A 105 4.30 16.10 8.20
N LEU A 106 3.69 15.12 7.51
CA LEU A 106 3.47 13.80 8.09
C LEU A 106 4.80 13.11 8.43
N MET A 107 5.78 13.13 7.51
CA MET A 107 7.07 12.49 7.74
C MET A 107 7.89 13.15 8.84
N ILE A 108 7.96 14.48 8.83
CA ILE A 108 8.66 15.25 9.87
C ILE A 108 7.98 15.07 11.22
N GLY A 109 6.66 15.29 11.29
CA GLY A 109 5.89 15.16 12.52
C GLY A 109 5.94 13.74 13.09
N PHE A 110 5.82 12.72 12.26
CA PHE A 110 5.90 11.33 12.64
C PHE A 110 7.24 10.98 13.32
N ASN A 111 8.36 11.35 12.69
CA ASN A 111 9.66 11.04 13.25
C ASN A 111 9.97 11.85 14.52
N ILE A 112 9.60 13.13 14.58
CA ILE A 112 9.75 13.94 15.81
C ILE A 112 8.89 13.37 16.94
N GLN A 113 7.70 12.84 16.63
CA GLN A 113 6.82 12.27 17.64
C GLN A 113 7.30 10.91 18.16
N PHE A 114 7.57 9.98 17.26
CA PHE A 114 7.76 8.57 17.64
C PHE A 114 9.21 8.12 17.77
N ALA A 115 10.18 8.76 17.12
CA ALA A 115 11.58 8.38 17.30
C ALA A 115 12.06 8.58 18.75
N PRO A 116 11.78 9.71 19.42
CA PRO A 116 12.21 9.90 20.83
C PRO A 116 11.61 8.89 21.79
N MET A 117 10.45 8.30 21.47
CA MET A 117 9.80 7.32 22.32
C MET A 117 10.59 6.01 22.45
N HIS A 118 11.51 5.69 21.50
CA HIS A 118 12.43 4.57 21.66
C HIS A 118 13.37 4.82 22.82
N TRP A 119 13.95 6.01 22.93
CA TRP A 119 14.84 6.38 24.06
C TRP A 119 14.08 6.46 25.37
N LEU A 120 12.89 7.07 25.38
CA LEU A 120 12.05 7.11 26.58
C LEU A 120 11.74 5.71 27.12
N GLY A 121 11.48 4.76 26.22
CA GLY A 121 11.27 3.37 26.62
C GLY A 121 12.51 2.66 27.13
N MET A 122 13.68 2.95 26.55
CA MET A 122 14.96 2.43 27.04
C MET A 122 15.34 3.01 28.40
N ASP A 123 14.97 4.26 28.66
CA ASP A 123 15.11 4.90 29.96
C ASP A 123 14.07 4.44 31.00
N GLY A 124 13.22 3.49 30.64
CA GLY A 124 12.25 2.85 31.54
C GLY A 124 10.91 3.58 31.67
N MET A 125 10.60 4.57 30.83
CA MET A 125 9.30 5.23 30.88
C MET A 125 8.17 4.24 30.54
N PRO A 126 7.25 3.94 31.51
CA PRO A 126 6.13 3.03 31.25
C PRO A 126 5.13 3.63 30.27
N ARG A 127 4.54 2.81 29.42
CA ARG A 127 3.37 3.24 28.63
C ARG A 127 2.12 3.40 29.49
N ARG A 128 1.11 4.14 29.02
CA ARG A 128 -0.19 4.31 29.66
C ARG A 128 -0.17 5.08 30.99
N ILE A 129 0.87 5.85 31.25
CA ILE A 129 0.91 6.78 32.37
C ILE A 129 0.38 8.15 31.95
N TYR A 130 -0.33 8.83 32.87
CA TYR A 130 -0.88 10.17 32.63
C TYR A 130 0.07 11.30 33.08
N THR A 131 1.00 10.98 33.98
CA THR A 131 2.02 11.89 34.48
C THR A 131 3.23 11.12 34.97
N TYR A 132 4.34 11.82 35.21
CA TYR A 132 5.58 11.29 35.77
C TYR A 132 6.20 12.31 36.70
N ALA A 133 7.12 11.88 37.55
CA ALA A 133 7.78 12.76 38.51
C ALA A 133 8.74 13.74 37.79
N GLU A 134 8.98 14.89 38.42
CA GLU A 134 9.95 15.87 37.94
C GLU A 134 11.38 15.29 37.96
N ASN A 135 12.22 15.77 37.06
CA ASN A 135 13.64 15.39 36.93
C ASN A 135 13.90 13.91 36.60
N MET A 136 12.97 13.26 35.89
CA MET A 136 13.17 11.92 35.36
C MET A 136 14.06 11.90 34.09
N GLY A 137 14.37 13.08 33.52
CA GLY A 137 15.10 13.18 32.23
C GLY A 137 14.23 12.94 30.98
N TRP A 138 12.92 12.78 31.15
CA TRP A 138 11.98 12.46 30.05
C TRP A 138 11.34 13.70 29.43
N GLU A 139 11.51 14.86 30.02
CA GLU A 139 10.79 16.11 29.69
C GLU A 139 11.04 16.56 28.26
N THR A 140 12.31 16.59 27.83
CA THR A 140 12.70 17.05 26.49
C THR A 140 12.15 16.14 25.41
N SER A 141 12.24 14.82 25.60
CA SER A 141 11.75 13.84 24.63
C SER A 141 10.23 13.85 24.53
N ASN A 142 9.52 14.03 25.65
CA ASN A 142 8.06 14.17 25.66
C ASN A 142 7.61 15.50 25.04
N ALA A 143 8.34 16.60 25.28
CA ALA A 143 8.08 17.88 24.63
C ALA A 143 8.26 17.76 23.10
N ALA A 144 9.34 17.15 22.63
CA ALA A 144 9.58 16.88 21.23
C ALA A 144 8.46 16.03 20.64
N ALA A 145 8.06 14.93 21.30
CA ALA A 145 6.96 14.08 20.87
C ALA A 145 5.64 14.86 20.75
N SER A 146 5.34 15.77 21.67
CA SER A 146 4.15 16.61 21.62
C SER A 146 4.17 17.57 20.43
N VAL A 147 5.31 18.23 20.17
CA VAL A 147 5.50 19.08 18.99
C VAL A 147 5.33 18.27 17.71
N GLY A 148 5.93 17.09 17.65
CA GLY A 148 5.78 16.16 16.53
C GLY A 148 4.32 15.81 16.25
N GLY A 149 3.52 15.57 17.29
CA GLY A 149 2.09 15.28 17.17
C GLY A 149 1.29 16.45 16.57
N PHE A 150 1.59 17.70 16.95
CA PHE A 150 0.97 18.87 16.32
C PHE A 150 1.35 19.02 14.85
N ILE A 151 2.62 18.79 14.49
CA ILE A 151 3.08 18.84 13.10
C ILE A 151 2.38 17.74 12.27
N LEU A 152 2.27 16.52 12.81
CA LEU A 152 1.56 15.42 12.18
C LEU A 152 0.08 15.76 11.94
N GLY A 153 -0.59 16.29 12.96
CA GLY A 153 -1.97 16.77 12.85
C GLY A 153 -2.14 17.85 11.78
N LEU A 154 -1.19 18.78 11.68
CA LEU A 154 -1.15 19.77 10.61
C LEU A 154 -1.00 19.10 9.22
N GLY A 155 -0.18 18.05 9.11
CA GLY A 155 -0.06 17.25 7.89
C GLY A 155 -1.40 16.68 7.43
N VAL A 156 -2.17 16.07 8.35
CA VAL A 156 -3.52 15.58 8.05
C VAL A 156 -4.47 16.70 7.62
N LEU A 157 -4.38 17.86 8.26
CA LEU A 157 -5.17 19.04 7.88
C LEU A 157 -4.86 19.46 6.42
N PHE A 158 -3.59 19.46 6.01
CA PHE A 158 -3.21 19.77 4.63
C PHE A 158 -3.76 18.75 3.63
N PHE A 159 -3.90 17.48 3.98
CA PHE A 159 -4.60 16.51 3.16
C PHE A 159 -6.08 16.87 2.96
N ILE A 160 -6.78 17.21 4.03
CA ILE A 160 -8.19 17.63 3.97
C ILE A 160 -8.34 18.89 3.10
N ILE A 161 -7.46 19.87 3.29
CA ILE A 161 -7.42 21.09 2.46
C ILE A 161 -7.17 20.72 0.99
N ASN A 162 -6.25 19.78 0.70
CA ASN A 162 -5.96 19.33 -0.65
C ASN A 162 -7.21 18.72 -1.33
N VAL A 163 -7.91 17.84 -0.63
CA VAL A 163 -9.16 17.24 -1.14
C VAL A 163 -10.20 18.32 -1.45
N TRP A 164 -10.40 19.26 -0.52
CA TRP A 164 -11.37 20.34 -0.70
C TRP A 164 -10.99 21.28 -1.85
N TYR A 165 -9.71 21.69 -1.92
CA TYR A 165 -9.18 22.54 -2.97
C TYR A 165 -9.29 21.88 -4.36
N SER A 166 -8.86 20.63 -4.48
CA SER A 166 -8.85 19.88 -5.74
C SER A 166 -10.28 19.58 -6.22
N ARG A 167 -11.23 19.39 -5.31
CA ARG A 167 -12.65 19.24 -5.66
C ARG A 167 -13.23 20.52 -6.27
N ARG A 168 -12.76 21.70 -5.85
CA ARG A 168 -13.20 22.99 -6.38
C ARG A 168 -12.49 23.37 -7.67
N ASN A 169 -11.20 23.07 -7.77
CA ASN A 169 -10.34 23.39 -8.91
C ASN A 169 -9.93 22.10 -9.62
N LYS A 170 -10.92 21.39 -10.17
CA LYS A 170 -10.70 20.08 -10.79
C LYS A 170 -9.74 20.20 -11.97
N VAL A 171 -8.68 19.40 -11.92
CA VAL A 171 -7.80 19.11 -13.05
C VAL A 171 -8.14 17.73 -13.54
N GLU A 172 -8.72 17.62 -14.72
CA GLU A 172 -9.10 16.33 -15.29
C GLU A 172 -7.88 15.41 -15.40
N ALA A 173 -8.06 14.17 -14.95
CA ALA A 173 -6.97 13.22 -14.89
C ALA A 173 -6.83 12.37 -16.18
N GLY A 174 -7.89 12.29 -16.98
CA GLY A 174 -7.98 11.28 -18.04
C GLY A 174 -8.11 9.86 -17.48
N ASN A 175 -8.00 8.88 -18.34
CA ASN A 175 -8.15 7.48 -17.94
C ASN A 175 -6.88 6.88 -17.35
N ASP A 176 -5.71 7.33 -17.78
CA ASP A 176 -4.40 6.81 -17.37
C ASP A 176 -3.38 7.94 -17.13
N PRO A 177 -3.48 8.67 -16.01
CA PRO A 177 -2.60 9.81 -15.74
C PRO A 177 -1.16 9.40 -15.39
N TRP A 178 -0.94 8.13 -15.08
CA TRP A 178 0.36 7.61 -14.63
C TRP A 178 1.11 6.84 -15.70
N ASP A 179 0.52 6.65 -16.88
CA ASP A 179 1.01 5.72 -17.89
C ASP A 179 1.21 4.31 -17.30
N GLY A 180 0.14 3.83 -16.64
CA GLY A 180 0.14 2.58 -15.89
C GLY A 180 0.19 1.33 -16.77
N ARG A 181 0.67 0.22 -16.20
CA ARG A 181 0.78 -1.08 -16.90
C ARG A 181 -0.45 -1.95 -16.73
N THR A 182 -1.23 -1.74 -15.67
CA THR A 182 -2.28 -2.62 -15.19
C THR A 182 -3.64 -2.26 -15.76
N LEU A 183 -4.54 -3.24 -15.82
CA LEU A 183 -5.82 -3.15 -16.55
C LEU A 183 -6.80 -2.10 -16.01
N GLU A 184 -6.70 -1.73 -14.72
CA GLU A 184 -7.56 -0.68 -14.16
C GLU A 184 -7.40 0.67 -14.87
N TRP A 185 -6.25 0.92 -15.51
CA TRP A 185 -5.98 2.14 -16.26
C TRP A 185 -6.56 2.12 -17.68
N SER A 186 -7.06 0.97 -18.15
CA SER A 186 -7.75 0.88 -19.44
C SER A 186 -9.21 1.35 -19.40
N THR A 187 -9.82 1.45 -18.20
CA THR A 187 -11.20 1.90 -18.02
C THR A 187 -11.30 3.41 -17.89
N SER A 188 -12.52 3.93 -17.98
CA SER A 188 -12.82 5.35 -17.73
C SER A 188 -12.51 5.74 -16.27
N SER A 189 -12.38 7.03 -16.01
CA SER A 189 -12.18 7.59 -14.68
C SER A 189 -13.28 8.61 -14.37
N PRO A 190 -14.28 8.29 -13.50
CA PRO A 190 -14.49 7.04 -12.76
C PRO A 190 -14.84 5.83 -13.66
N PRO A 191 -14.59 4.58 -13.19
CA PRO A 191 -14.99 3.40 -13.93
C PRO A 191 -16.52 3.23 -13.92
N PRO A 192 -17.11 2.52 -14.93
CA PRO A 192 -18.52 2.16 -14.90
C PRO A 192 -18.83 1.17 -13.76
N PRO A 193 -20.11 0.99 -13.36
CA PRO A 193 -20.47 0.14 -12.23
C PRO A 193 -20.04 -1.34 -12.33
N HIS A 194 -19.77 -1.81 -13.55
CA HIS A 194 -19.33 -3.17 -13.87
C HIS A 194 -17.87 -3.22 -14.35
N ASP A 195 -17.10 -2.16 -14.10
CA ASP A 195 -15.67 -1.97 -14.37
C ASP A 195 -15.33 -1.91 -15.87
N PHE A 196 -15.79 -2.84 -16.70
CA PHE A 196 -15.53 -2.91 -18.14
C PHE A 196 -16.83 -2.97 -18.92
N ASP A 197 -16.96 -2.15 -19.97
CA ASP A 197 -18.09 -2.23 -20.91
C ASP A 197 -17.97 -3.50 -21.78
N GLU A 198 -16.74 -3.88 -22.14
CA GLU A 198 -16.38 -5.14 -22.80
C GLU A 198 -15.27 -5.82 -21.99
N ILE A 199 -15.42 -7.13 -21.74
CA ILE A 199 -14.43 -7.89 -20.99
C ILE A 199 -13.12 -7.94 -21.80
N PRO A 200 -12.00 -7.41 -21.28
CA PRO A 200 -10.74 -7.39 -22.01
C PRO A 200 -10.17 -8.80 -22.14
N GLN A 201 -9.85 -9.20 -23.39
CA GLN A 201 -9.09 -10.42 -23.62
C GLN A 201 -7.62 -10.17 -23.31
N VAL A 202 -7.09 -10.90 -22.33
CA VAL A 202 -5.70 -10.80 -21.87
C VAL A 202 -4.88 -11.92 -22.53
N LYS A 203 -3.90 -11.55 -23.33
CA LYS A 203 -2.98 -12.48 -24.01
C LYS A 203 -1.63 -12.58 -23.30
N TYR A 204 -1.23 -11.50 -22.64
CA TYR A 204 0.07 -11.37 -22.00
C TYR A 204 -0.09 -10.92 -20.55
N ARG A 205 0.95 -11.14 -19.73
CA ARG A 205 0.96 -10.71 -18.33
C ARG A 205 0.74 -9.19 -18.18
N ASP A 206 1.35 -8.39 -19.06
CA ASP A 206 1.23 -6.93 -19.12
C ASP A 206 0.48 -6.49 -20.39
N ASP A 207 -0.66 -7.12 -20.70
CA ASP A 207 -1.40 -6.97 -21.95
C ASP A 207 -1.75 -5.51 -22.27
N PHE A 208 -2.16 -4.74 -21.25
CA PHE A 208 -2.50 -3.33 -21.45
C PHE A 208 -1.27 -2.49 -21.84
N TRP A 209 -0.11 -2.78 -21.26
CA TRP A 209 1.15 -2.15 -21.64
C TRP A 209 1.54 -2.46 -23.06
N PHE A 210 1.46 -3.70 -23.47
CA PHE A 210 1.78 -4.13 -24.83
C PHE A 210 0.79 -3.63 -25.89
N LYS A 211 -0.46 -3.34 -25.51
CA LYS A 211 -1.41 -2.64 -26.39
C LYS A 211 -1.04 -1.18 -26.61
N LYS A 212 -0.46 -0.51 -25.59
CA LYS A 212 0.04 0.86 -25.69
C LYS A 212 1.37 0.94 -26.44
N TYR A 213 2.27 -0.01 -26.18
CA TYR A 213 3.65 -0.06 -26.67
C TYR A 213 4.00 -1.43 -27.26
N PRO A 214 3.47 -1.75 -28.46
CA PRO A 214 3.69 -3.07 -29.10
C PRO A 214 5.16 -3.39 -29.35
N GLU A 215 6.00 -2.38 -29.55
CA GLU A 215 7.44 -2.52 -29.77
C GLU A 215 8.17 -3.14 -28.58
N THR A 216 7.61 -3.05 -27.38
CA THR A 216 8.24 -3.60 -26.17
C THR A 216 8.03 -5.10 -26.00
N ILE A 217 7.15 -5.72 -26.81
CA ILE A 217 6.85 -7.17 -26.71
C ILE A 217 8.13 -7.99 -26.94
N SER A 218 8.94 -7.62 -27.96
CA SER A 218 10.18 -8.33 -28.30
C SER A 218 11.27 -8.21 -27.22
N GLU A 219 11.23 -7.19 -26.38
CA GLU A 219 12.16 -7.02 -25.27
C GLU A 219 11.87 -7.97 -24.09
N TYR A 220 10.59 -8.33 -23.91
CA TYR A 220 10.13 -9.15 -22.79
C TYR A 220 9.96 -10.63 -23.14
N TYR A 221 9.72 -10.95 -24.41
CA TYR A 221 9.46 -12.30 -24.88
C TYR A 221 10.42 -12.64 -26.03
N HIS A 222 11.61 -13.13 -25.68
CA HIS A 222 12.67 -13.45 -26.65
C HIS A 222 12.52 -14.81 -27.31
N ASP A 223 11.62 -15.69 -26.85
CA ASP A 223 11.41 -17.03 -27.42
C ASP A 223 9.93 -17.44 -27.41
N ASP A 224 9.49 -18.02 -28.52
CA ASP A 224 8.13 -18.46 -28.82
C ASP A 224 7.58 -19.58 -27.88
N HIS A 225 8.31 -19.99 -26.86
CA HIS A 225 7.94 -21.09 -25.96
C HIS A 225 7.53 -20.70 -24.53
N ASP A 226 7.72 -19.48 -24.14
CA ASP A 226 7.31 -19.04 -22.81
C ASP A 226 6.26 -17.91 -22.91
N GLN A 227 4.97 -18.32 -22.75
CA GLN A 227 3.95 -17.48 -22.10
C GLN A 227 2.94 -16.70 -22.94
N ALA A 228 2.40 -17.28 -23.95
CA ALA A 228 0.97 -17.07 -24.14
C ALA A 228 0.26 -17.75 -22.95
N VAL A 229 -0.55 -17.02 -22.18
CA VAL A 229 -1.54 -17.65 -21.30
C VAL A 229 -2.26 -18.64 -22.20
N PRO A 230 -2.30 -19.97 -21.91
CA PRO A 230 -3.03 -20.90 -22.74
C PRO A 230 -4.43 -20.32 -22.87
N SER A 231 -4.82 -19.94 -24.10
CA SER A 231 -6.21 -19.71 -24.43
C SER A 231 -6.87 -21.05 -24.11
N GLY A 232 -7.59 -21.13 -22.98
CA GLY A 232 -8.39 -22.31 -22.68
C GLY A 232 -9.21 -22.57 -23.95
N ASP A 233 -9.00 -23.73 -24.54
CA ASP A 233 -9.63 -24.14 -25.77
C ASP A 233 -11.13 -23.89 -25.63
N GLN A 234 -11.64 -22.86 -26.31
CA GLN A 234 -13.09 -22.67 -26.48
C GLN A 234 -13.67 -23.76 -27.41
N ASP A 235 -12.84 -24.54 -28.03
CA ASP A 235 -13.24 -25.64 -28.93
C ASP A 235 -13.77 -26.87 -28.18
N ASP A 236 -13.49 -27.02 -26.87
CA ASP A 236 -13.98 -28.16 -26.08
C ASP A 236 -15.42 -27.99 -25.53
N LEU A 237 -16.07 -26.86 -25.74
CA LEU A 237 -17.44 -26.63 -25.26
C LEU A 237 -18.52 -26.84 -26.35
N GLU A 238 -18.16 -26.93 -27.61
CA GLU A 238 -19.13 -27.19 -28.71
C GLU A 238 -19.36 -28.67 -29.00
N ASP A 239 -18.45 -29.58 -28.55
CA ASP A 239 -18.54 -31.03 -28.88
C ASP A 239 -19.27 -31.89 -27.81
N GLN A 240 -19.87 -31.23 -26.77
CA GLN A 240 -20.67 -31.96 -25.76
C GLN A 240 -22.19 -31.79 -25.86
N SER A 241 -22.69 -31.17 -26.94
CA SER A 241 -24.14 -30.99 -27.11
C SER A 241 -24.87 -32.07 -27.91
N ASP A 242 -24.16 -33.02 -28.55
CA ASP A 242 -24.77 -34.07 -29.34
C ASP A 242 -24.43 -35.49 -28.85
N GLY A 243 -24.89 -35.80 -27.64
CA GLY A 243 -24.79 -37.13 -27.07
C GLY A 243 -26.00 -37.47 -26.21
N HIS A 244 -27.18 -37.48 -26.80
CA HIS A 244 -28.40 -37.95 -26.15
C HIS A 244 -28.38 -39.45 -26.02
N GLY A 245 -28.29 -39.94 -24.79
CA GLY A 245 -28.47 -41.35 -24.46
C GLY A 245 -29.21 -41.48 -23.14
N ASP A 246 -30.49 -41.75 -23.26
CA ASP A 246 -31.39 -42.08 -22.12
C ASP A 246 -30.81 -43.16 -21.21
N ASN A 247 -30.74 -42.89 -19.94
CA ASN A 247 -30.81 -43.95 -18.95
C ASN A 247 -31.44 -43.43 -17.62
N HIS A 248 -32.67 -43.86 -17.38
CA HIS A 248 -33.39 -43.75 -16.12
C HIS A 248 -32.67 -44.56 -15.06
N GLY A 249 -32.20 -43.92 -14.00
CA GLY A 249 -31.75 -44.56 -12.77
C GLY A 249 -32.09 -43.69 -11.58
N GLY A 250 -33.27 -43.92 -10.99
CA GLY A 250 -33.72 -43.20 -9.81
C GLY A 250 -32.84 -43.48 -8.59
N ILE A 251 -32.40 -42.45 -7.94
CA ILE A 251 -31.75 -42.53 -6.63
C ILE A 251 -32.79 -42.16 -5.57
N HIS A 252 -33.13 -43.14 -4.75
CA HIS A 252 -33.96 -43.07 -3.55
C HIS A 252 -33.17 -42.34 -2.46
N LEU A 253 -33.68 -41.23 -1.96
CA LEU A 253 -33.18 -40.60 -0.72
C LEU A 253 -33.98 -41.14 0.46
N PRO A 254 -33.35 -41.57 1.59
CA PRO A 254 -34.07 -41.94 2.78
C PRO A 254 -34.55 -40.74 3.58
N ASP A 255 -35.81 -40.80 4.00
CA ASP A 255 -36.43 -39.91 4.98
C ASP A 255 -35.66 -39.92 6.31
N MET A 256 -35.37 -38.75 6.83
CA MET A 256 -35.03 -38.54 8.22
C MET A 256 -36.09 -37.68 8.89
N SER A 257 -36.92 -38.33 9.63
CA SER A 257 -37.79 -37.78 10.67
C SER A 257 -37.00 -37.32 11.91
#